data_c6ad9212db86b6b22d3238ffb101c1b6
#
_entry.id   c6ad9212db86b6b22d3238ffb101c1b6
#
_cell.length_a   1.000
_cell.length_b   1.000
_cell.length_c   1.000
_cell.angle_alpha   90.00
_cell.angle_beta   90.00
_cell.angle_gamma   90.00
#
_symmetry.space_group_name_H-M   'P 1'
#
loop_
_entity.id
_entity.type
_entity.pdbx_description
1 polymer ?
#
loop_
_entity_poly.entity_id
_entity_poly.type
_entity_poly.pdbx_seq_one_letter_code
_entity_poly.pdbx_strand_id
1 'polypeptide(L)'
;QKSINDISKKFESSDYDALILLCKVENPERFGIADVKENRIIRIMEKPKNPPTNLAVTGIYFLTPKIFEVFSRLKPSHRNELEITDALQMMLEEKNRINFEMITDYWKDTGTPDDIIHANGEVLKNMKPYFLGVKDDSTEFSGNVMVDKDSKISGSSKISGPCIIGKNCIIGPNVILGPNVSIGDNSKLMRCDIQNSIVMKNCYVDSKIKIRNSILASNSKITIDEENDEKILLLGEGTKIEF
;
A
#
# COMPACT_ATOMS: atom_id res chain seq x y z
N GLN A 1 3.82 -17.39 -12.45
CA GLN A 1 2.67 -16.49 -12.23
C GLN A 1 2.20 -15.90 -13.55
N LYS A 2 0.89 -15.84 -13.77
CA LYS A 2 0.32 -15.14 -14.93
C LYS A 2 0.38 -13.64 -14.65
N SER A 3 0.96 -12.86 -15.56
CA SER A 3 0.92 -11.41 -15.46
C SER A 3 -0.51 -10.89 -15.68
N ILE A 4 -0.79 -9.66 -15.26
CA ILE A 4 -2.06 -8.99 -15.58
C ILE A 4 -2.29 -8.95 -17.10
N ASN A 5 -1.22 -8.77 -17.88
CA ASN A 5 -1.29 -8.81 -19.36
C ASN A 5 -1.72 -10.18 -19.89
N ASP A 6 -1.27 -11.28 -19.29
CA ASP A 6 -1.68 -12.63 -19.72
C ASP A 6 -3.15 -12.88 -19.40
N ILE A 7 -3.62 -12.36 -18.26
CA ILE A 7 -5.02 -12.45 -17.84
C ILE A 7 -5.92 -11.60 -18.75
N SER A 8 -5.48 -10.37 -19.09
CA SER A 8 -6.18 -9.51 -20.05
C SER A 8 -6.36 -10.19 -21.41
N LYS A 9 -5.28 -10.74 -21.98
CA LYS A 9 -5.33 -11.48 -23.24
C LYS A 9 -6.28 -12.69 -23.18
N LYS A 10 -6.27 -13.41 -22.04
CA LYS A 10 -7.19 -14.51 -21.80
C LYS A 10 -8.64 -14.03 -21.81
N PHE A 11 -8.93 -12.91 -21.16
CA PHE A 11 -10.26 -12.31 -21.15
C PHE A 11 -10.69 -11.89 -22.56
N GLU A 12 -9.83 -11.16 -23.28
CA GLU A 12 -10.09 -10.69 -24.65
C GLU A 12 -10.35 -11.81 -25.64
N SER A 13 -9.69 -12.97 -25.47
CA SER A 13 -9.87 -14.15 -26.31
C SER A 13 -11.00 -15.08 -25.86
N SER A 14 -11.65 -14.77 -24.75
CA SER A 14 -12.76 -15.55 -24.19
C SER A 14 -14.11 -14.97 -24.56
N ASP A 15 -15.16 -15.70 -24.24
CA ASP A 15 -16.54 -15.29 -24.35
C ASP A 15 -17.14 -14.89 -22.97
N TYR A 16 -16.29 -14.58 -21.98
CA TYR A 16 -16.71 -14.14 -20.66
C TYR A 16 -17.23 -12.71 -20.68
N ASP A 17 -18.27 -12.45 -19.90
CA ASP A 17 -18.80 -11.12 -19.66
C ASP A 17 -18.04 -10.41 -18.53
N ALA A 18 -17.49 -11.20 -17.60
CA ALA A 18 -16.60 -10.73 -16.55
C ALA A 18 -15.54 -11.79 -16.21
N LEU A 19 -14.33 -11.33 -15.89
CA LEU A 19 -13.27 -12.13 -15.27
C LEU A 19 -12.76 -11.38 -14.05
N ILE A 20 -12.88 -12.00 -12.88
CA ILE A 20 -12.48 -11.40 -11.59
C ILE A 20 -11.31 -12.13 -10.99
N LEU A 21 -10.47 -11.41 -10.24
CA LEU A 21 -9.36 -12.03 -9.56
C LEU A 21 -9.73 -12.28 -8.09
N LEU A 22 -9.44 -13.50 -7.64
CA LEU A 22 -9.70 -13.93 -6.26
C LEU A 22 -8.39 -14.23 -5.53
N CYS A 23 -8.36 -13.93 -4.24
CA CYS A 23 -7.25 -14.28 -3.35
C CYS A 23 -7.79 -14.95 -2.07
N LYS A 24 -7.01 -15.87 -1.49
CA LYS A 24 -7.32 -16.40 -0.17
C LYS A 24 -6.93 -15.41 0.92
N VAL A 25 -7.84 -15.13 1.83
CA VAL A 25 -7.64 -14.20 2.95
C VAL A 25 -7.94 -14.86 4.30
N GLU A 26 -7.36 -14.32 5.37
CA GLU A 26 -7.54 -14.82 6.74
C GLU A 26 -8.85 -14.30 7.38
N ASN A 27 -9.26 -13.07 7.05
CA ASN A 27 -10.43 -12.40 7.62
C ASN A 27 -11.46 -12.09 6.52
N PRO A 28 -12.13 -13.10 5.97
CA PRO A 28 -12.99 -12.94 4.78
C PRO A 28 -14.20 -12.03 5.00
N GLU A 29 -14.67 -11.86 6.25
CA GLU A 29 -15.78 -10.96 6.59
C GLU A 29 -15.49 -9.47 6.29
N ARG A 30 -14.23 -9.14 6.02
CA ARG A 30 -13.82 -7.77 5.68
C ARG A 30 -13.92 -7.44 4.18
N PHE A 31 -14.17 -8.43 3.34
CA PHE A 31 -14.06 -8.34 1.88
C PHE A 31 -15.33 -8.76 1.15
N GLY A 32 -15.44 -8.38 -0.10
CA GLY A 32 -16.32 -9.05 -1.03
C GLY A 32 -15.87 -10.50 -1.21
N ILE A 33 -16.76 -11.46 -1.07
CA ILE A 33 -16.45 -12.90 -1.08
C ILE A 33 -17.15 -13.60 -2.25
N ALA A 34 -16.40 -14.43 -2.95
CA ALA A 34 -16.93 -15.34 -3.97
C ALA A 34 -17.13 -16.74 -3.39
N ASP A 35 -18.36 -17.28 -3.49
CA ASP A 35 -18.64 -18.69 -3.27
C ASP A 35 -18.39 -19.46 -4.58
N VAL A 36 -17.42 -20.37 -4.53
CA VAL A 36 -16.98 -21.12 -5.71
C VAL A 36 -17.24 -22.62 -5.48
N LYS A 37 -17.96 -23.26 -6.42
CA LYS A 37 -18.16 -24.70 -6.46
C LYS A 37 -17.84 -25.23 -7.84
N GLU A 38 -17.20 -26.37 -7.92
CA GLU A 38 -16.84 -27.03 -9.21
C GLU A 38 -16.17 -26.06 -10.21
N ASN A 39 -15.26 -25.22 -9.69
CA ASN A 39 -14.55 -24.21 -10.47
C ASN A 39 -15.47 -23.15 -11.14
N ARG A 40 -16.62 -22.87 -10.54
CA ARG A 40 -17.58 -21.85 -10.97
C ARG A 40 -17.97 -20.96 -9.81
N ILE A 41 -18.10 -19.67 -10.04
CA ILE A 41 -18.69 -18.74 -9.08
C ILE A 41 -20.19 -19.01 -9.05
N ILE A 42 -20.72 -19.30 -7.87
CA ILE A 42 -22.15 -19.52 -7.65
C ILE A 42 -22.81 -18.35 -6.92
N ARG A 43 -22.01 -17.54 -6.21
CA ARG A 43 -22.48 -16.37 -5.50
C ARG A 43 -21.34 -15.41 -5.20
N ILE A 44 -21.66 -14.09 -5.18
CA ILE A 44 -20.76 -13.04 -4.76
C ILE A 44 -21.49 -12.20 -3.69
N MET A 45 -20.79 -11.87 -2.59
CA MET A 45 -21.40 -11.18 -1.44
C MET A 45 -20.46 -10.14 -0.89
N GLU A 46 -20.95 -8.94 -0.59
CA GLU A 46 -20.16 -7.92 0.08
C GLU A 46 -20.11 -8.14 1.58
N LYS A 47 -18.92 -8.26 2.15
CA LYS A 47 -18.62 -8.34 3.59
C LYS A 47 -19.65 -9.19 4.38
N PRO A 48 -19.83 -10.47 4.02
CA PRO A 48 -20.83 -11.31 4.67
C PRO A 48 -20.43 -11.59 6.12
N LYS A 49 -21.40 -11.55 7.05
CA LYS A 49 -21.15 -11.89 8.47
C LYS A 49 -20.68 -13.34 8.67
N ASN A 50 -21.16 -14.24 7.82
CA ASN A 50 -20.78 -15.65 7.82
C ASN A 50 -20.28 -16.01 6.40
N PRO A 51 -19.03 -15.79 6.08
CA PRO A 51 -18.47 -16.07 4.75
C PRO A 51 -18.50 -17.57 4.44
N PRO A 52 -19.03 -18.01 3.28
CA PRO A 52 -19.04 -19.42 2.88
C PRO A 52 -17.65 -19.93 2.45
N THR A 53 -16.76 -19.02 2.07
CA THR A 53 -15.38 -19.30 1.63
C THR A 53 -14.45 -18.21 2.15
N ASN A 54 -13.15 -18.41 1.96
CA ASN A 54 -12.11 -17.38 2.20
C ASN A 54 -11.58 -16.76 0.90
N LEU A 55 -12.37 -16.81 -0.19
CA LEU A 55 -11.98 -16.29 -1.49
C LEU A 55 -12.45 -14.84 -1.65
N ALA A 56 -11.56 -13.91 -1.35
CA ALA A 56 -11.83 -12.48 -1.49
C ALA A 56 -11.72 -12.00 -2.94
N VAL A 57 -12.62 -11.11 -3.30
CA VAL A 57 -12.58 -10.37 -4.57
C VAL A 57 -11.55 -9.25 -4.44
N THR A 58 -10.54 -9.25 -5.28
CA THR A 58 -9.30 -8.46 -5.07
C THR A 58 -9.35 -7.02 -5.60
N GLY A 59 -10.47 -6.58 -6.16
CA GLY A 59 -10.58 -5.26 -6.77
C GLY A 59 -9.99 -5.17 -8.19
N ILE A 60 -9.61 -6.30 -8.79
CA ILE A 60 -9.14 -6.37 -10.18
C ILE A 60 -10.20 -7.09 -11.01
N TYR A 61 -10.75 -6.37 -11.97
CA TYR A 61 -11.86 -6.81 -12.81
C TYR A 61 -11.57 -6.58 -14.28
N PHE A 62 -11.90 -7.54 -15.10
CA PHE A 62 -12.01 -7.42 -16.56
C PHE A 62 -13.48 -7.57 -16.90
N LEU A 63 -14.08 -6.56 -17.51
CA LEU A 63 -15.52 -6.45 -17.68
C LEU A 63 -15.86 -6.06 -19.12
N THR A 64 -16.92 -6.64 -19.67
CA THR A 64 -17.52 -6.13 -20.89
C THR A 64 -18.44 -4.93 -20.58
N PRO A 65 -18.83 -4.12 -21.58
CA PRO A 65 -19.76 -3.02 -21.38
C PRO A 65 -21.11 -3.38 -20.76
N LYS A 66 -21.50 -4.65 -20.73
CA LYS A 66 -22.73 -5.12 -20.07
C LYS A 66 -22.85 -4.71 -18.61
N ILE A 67 -21.72 -4.52 -17.93
CA ILE A 67 -21.72 -4.05 -16.52
C ILE A 67 -22.45 -2.71 -16.36
N PHE A 68 -22.41 -1.82 -17.36
CA PHE A 68 -23.06 -0.51 -17.30
C PHE A 68 -24.60 -0.61 -17.33
N GLU A 69 -25.16 -1.66 -17.96
CA GLU A 69 -26.60 -1.95 -17.92
C GLU A 69 -27.04 -2.32 -16.51
N VAL A 70 -26.17 -3.04 -15.77
CA VAL A 70 -26.43 -3.42 -14.38
C VAL A 70 -26.30 -2.21 -13.45
N PHE A 71 -25.30 -1.36 -13.65
CA PHE A 71 -25.08 -0.16 -12.81
C PHE A 71 -26.28 0.76 -12.79
N SER A 72 -27.02 0.89 -13.90
CA SER A 72 -28.22 1.73 -13.97
C SER A 72 -29.35 1.29 -13.02
N ARG A 73 -29.30 0.02 -12.56
CA ARG A 73 -30.31 -0.63 -11.72
C ARG A 73 -29.81 -0.93 -10.30
N LEU A 74 -28.52 -0.68 -10.04
CA LEU A 74 -27.91 -0.95 -8.76
C LEU A 74 -28.50 -0.04 -7.68
N LYS A 75 -28.77 -0.61 -6.52
CA LYS A 75 -29.27 0.12 -5.35
C LYS A 75 -28.19 0.18 -4.27
N PRO A 76 -28.15 1.24 -3.46
CA PRO A 76 -27.25 1.27 -2.32
C PRO A 76 -27.45 0.07 -1.38
N SER A 77 -26.34 -0.48 -0.93
CA SER A 77 -26.32 -1.56 0.07
C SER A 77 -26.78 -1.07 1.44
N HIS A 78 -26.85 -1.97 2.43
CA HIS A 78 -27.09 -1.61 3.84
C HIS A 78 -26.03 -0.63 4.40
N ARG A 79 -24.89 -0.48 3.72
CA ARG A 79 -23.83 0.49 4.04
C ARG A 79 -24.03 1.84 3.38
N ASN A 80 -25.11 2.01 2.61
CA ASN A 80 -25.39 3.19 1.78
C ASN A 80 -24.32 3.43 0.70
N GLU A 81 -23.70 2.35 0.20
CA GLU A 81 -22.70 2.37 -0.87
C GLU A 81 -23.20 1.55 -2.08
N LEU A 82 -22.79 1.95 -3.29
CA LEU A 82 -23.01 1.16 -4.50
C LEU A 82 -21.85 0.15 -4.60
N GLU A 83 -22.15 -1.13 -4.38
CA GLU A 83 -21.14 -2.18 -4.31
C GLU A 83 -20.92 -2.84 -5.67
N ILE A 84 -19.67 -2.94 -6.10
CA ILE A 84 -19.33 -3.67 -7.33
C ILE A 84 -19.66 -5.17 -7.20
N THR A 85 -19.57 -5.71 -6.01
CA THR A 85 -19.93 -7.10 -5.70
C THR A 85 -21.41 -7.38 -5.93
N ASP A 86 -22.30 -6.43 -5.62
CA ASP A 86 -23.73 -6.54 -5.91
C ASP A 86 -23.98 -6.48 -7.42
N ALA A 87 -23.26 -5.63 -8.15
CA ALA A 87 -23.35 -5.59 -9.61
C ALA A 87 -22.91 -6.91 -10.24
N LEU A 88 -21.82 -7.49 -9.79
CA LEU A 88 -21.34 -8.80 -10.25
C LEU A 88 -22.34 -9.92 -9.89
N GLN A 89 -22.95 -9.86 -8.71
CA GLN A 89 -23.99 -10.80 -8.30
C GLN A 89 -25.23 -10.69 -9.23
N MET A 90 -25.68 -9.48 -9.56
CA MET A 90 -26.77 -9.27 -10.51
C MET A 90 -26.42 -9.83 -11.90
N MET A 91 -25.22 -9.59 -12.40
CA MET A 91 -24.75 -10.20 -13.68
C MET A 91 -24.81 -11.72 -13.61
N LEU A 92 -24.41 -12.32 -12.49
CA LEU A 92 -24.44 -13.77 -12.29
C LEU A 92 -25.88 -14.32 -12.33
N GLU A 93 -26.82 -13.65 -11.66
CA GLU A 93 -28.26 -13.99 -11.65
C GLU A 93 -28.89 -13.87 -13.03
N GLU A 94 -28.43 -12.93 -13.83
CA GLU A 94 -28.84 -12.73 -15.23
C GLU A 94 -28.16 -13.72 -16.21
N LYS A 95 -27.43 -14.71 -15.68
CA LYS A 95 -26.74 -15.75 -16.44
C LYS A 95 -25.62 -15.23 -17.35
N ASN A 96 -25.05 -14.07 -17.02
CA ASN A 96 -23.82 -13.64 -17.67
C ASN A 96 -22.67 -14.58 -17.28
N ARG A 97 -21.72 -14.75 -18.20
CA ARG A 97 -20.58 -15.66 -18.03
C ARG A 97 -19.49 -14.99 -17.23
N ILE A 98 -19.48 -15.23 -15.92
CA ILE A 98 -18.46 -14.73 -15.01
C ILE A 98 -17.47 -15.86 -14.70
N ASN A 99 -16.19 -15.60 -14.91
CA ASN A 99 -15.12 -16.49 -14.54
C ASN A 99 -14.14 -15.82 -13.58
N PHE A 100 -13.19 -16.57 -13.04
CA PHE A 100 -12.20 -16.07 -12.12
C PHE A 100 -10.80 -16.62 -12.39
N GLU A 101 -9.78 -15.92 -11.91
CA GLU A 101 -8.40 -16.39 -11.78
C GLU A 101 -7.94 -16.20 -10.33
N MET A 102 -7.13 -17.14 -9.85
CA MET A 102 -6.55 -17.06 -8.51
C MET A 102 -5.25 -16.25 -8.52
N ILE A 103 -5.15 -15.27 -7.62
CA ILE A 103 -3.87 -14.66 -7.24
C ILE A 103 -3.22 -15.59 -6.21
N THR A 104 -2.04 -16.09 -6.52
CA THR A 104 -1.26 -17.00 -5.66
C THR A 104 -0.08 -16.30 -4.99
N ASP A 105 0.26 -15.11 -5.45
CA ASP A 105 1.34 -14.29 -4.89
C ASP A 105 0.82 -13.32 -3.84
N TYR A 106 1.73 -12.45 -3.38
CA TYR A 106 1.37 -11.43 -2.43
C TYR A 106 0.28 -10.50 -2.99
N TRP A 107 -0.82 -10.46 -2.27
CA TRP A 107 -1.90 -9.50 -2.44
C TRP A 107 -2.23 -8.90 -1.07
N LYS A 108 -2.43 -7.60 -1.02
CA LYS A 108 -2.80 -6.90 0.21
C LYS A 108 -3.75 -5.75 -0.13
N ASP A 109 -4.88 -5.74 0.52
CA ASP A 109 -5.71 -4.54 0.62
C ASP A 109 -5.01 -3.52 1.52
N THR A 110 -4.94 -2.28 1.08
CA THR A 110 -4.27 -1.18 1.78
C THR A 110 -5.28 -0.20 2.39
N GLY A 111 -6.33 -0.74 2.97
CA GLY A 111 -7.44 0.02 3.55
C GLY A 111 -7.14 0.71 4.88
N THR A 112 -6.05 0.35 5.56
CA THR A 112 -5.62 0.97 6.82
C THR A 112 -4.15 1.43 6.75
N PRO A 113 -3.72 2.39 7.60
CA PRO A 113 -2.31 2.78 7.68
C PRO A 113 -1.36 1.61 7.94
N ASP A 114 -1.73 0.67 8.80
CA ASP A 114 -0.94 -0.53 9.09
C ASP A 114 -0.78 -1.42 7.86
N ASP A 115 -1.85 -1.57 7.07
CA ASP A 115 -1.80 -2.32 5.81
C ASP A 115 -0.84 -1.67 4.80
N ILE A 116 -0.84 -0.33 4.72
CA ILE A 116 0.08 0.44 3.86
C ILE A 116 1.53 0.24 4.30
N ILE A 117 1.81 0.34 5.60
CA ILE A 117 3.16 0.14 6.15
C ILE A 117 3.64 -1.29 5.91
N HIS A 118 2.77 -2.28 6.11
CA HIS A 118 3.09 -3.68 5.81
C HIS A 118 3.41 -3.88 4.32
N ALA A 119 2.56 -3.34 3.43
CA ALA A 119 2.79 -3.41 1.98
C ALA A 119 4.11 -2.73 1.57
N ASN A 120 4.45 -1.58 2.17
CA ASN A 120 5.73 -0.92 1.99
C ASN A 120 6.91 -1.85 2.31
N GLY A 121 6.87 -2.54 3.46
CA GLY A 121 7.91 -3.49 3.85
C GLY A 121 8.07 -4.63 2.85
N GLU A 122 6.97 -5.19 2.34
CA GLU A 122 7.00 -6.26 1.35
C GLU A 122 7.57 -5.80 -0.01
N VAL A 123 7.25 -4.59 -0.44
CA VAL A 123 7.83 -4.01 -1.67
C VAL A 123 9.33 -3.82 -1.49
N LEU A 124 9.75 -3.22 -0.38
CA LEU A 124 11.16 -2.93 -0.12
C LEU A 124 12.04 -4.17 -0.05
N LYS A 125 11.55 -5.30 0.50
CA LYS A 125 12.27 -6.58 0.58
C LYS A 125 12.66 -7.12 -0.80
N ASN A 126 11.82 -6.87 -1.81
CA ASN A 126 11.99 -7.38 -3.17
C ASN A 126 12.79 -6.44 -4.08
N MET A 127 13.12 -5.24 -3.63
CA MET A 127 13.91 -4.27 -4.39
C MET A 127 15.40 -4.60 -4.31
N LYS A 128 16.12 -4.38 -5.41
CA LYS A 128 17.58 -4.51 -5.44
C LYS A 128 18.23 -3.24 -4.90
N PRO A 129 19.28 -3.34 -4.06
CA PRO A 129 19.98 -2.18 -3.54
C PRO A 129 20.67 -1.39 -4.66
N TYR A 130 20.68 -0.07 -4.55
CA TYR A 130 21.45 0.85 -5.40
C TYR A 130 21.80 2.11 -4.63
N PHE A 131 22.85 2.81 -5.09
CA PHE A 131 23.31 4.04 -4.49
C PHE A 131 23.69 5.05 -5.57
N LEU A 132 22.88 6.11 -5.71
CA LEU A 132 23.06 7.19 -6.67
C LEU A 132 23.28 8.55 -6.00
N GLY A 133 23.33 8.58 -4.68
CA GLY A 133 23.56 9.77 -3.86
C GLY A 133 25.03 9.95 -3.47
N VAL A 134 25.27 10.77 -2.44
CA VAL A 134 26.56 10.96 -1.78
C VAL A 134 26.43 10.69 -0.29
N LYS A 135 27.46 10.08 0.29
CA LYS A 135 27.57 9.89 1.76
C LYS A 135 28.98 10.27 2.23
N ASP A 136 29.11 10.69 3.46
CA ASP A 136 30.38 10.86 4.12
C ASP A 136 30.88 9.54 4.76
N ASP A 137 32.15 9.52 5.19
CA ASP A 137 32.80 8.36 5.79
C ASP A 137 32.22 7.97 7.16
N SER A 138 31.53 8.90 7.84
CA SER A 138 30.91 8.66 9.15
C SER A 138 29.55 7.96 9.05
N THR A 139 29.03 7.76 7.83
CA THR A 139 27.73 7.14 7.58
C THR A 139 27.86 5.62 7.42
N GLU A 140 27.07 4.88 8.18
CA GLU A 140 27.04 3.41 8.16
C GLU A 140 25.79 2.90 7.42
N PHE A 141 25.98 1.95 6.49
CA PHE A 141 24.91 1.25 5.80
C PHE A 141 24.94 -0.24 6.13
N SER A 142 23.76 -0.83 6.34
CA SER A 142 23.59 -2.27 6.52
C SER A 142 22.34 -2.78 5.80
N GLY A 143 22.40 -3.98 5.21
CA GLY A 143 21.29 -4.59 4.46
C GLY A 143 20.96 -3.87 3.14
N ASN A 144 19.75 -4.06 2.63
CA ASN A 144 19.30 -3.52 1.34
C ASN A 144 18.93 -2.03 1.46
N VAL A 145 19.86 -1.15 1.11
CA VAL A 145 19.65 0.30 1.09
C VAL A 145 19.63 0.80 -0.35
N MET A 146 18.60 1.56 -0.68
CA MET A 146 18.42 2.23 -1.96
C MET A 146 18.47 3.74 -1.75
N VAL A 147 19.34 4.43 -2.49
CA VAL A 147 19.46 5.89 -2.41
C VAL A 147 19.42 6.46 -3.82
N ASP A 148 18.46 7.33 -4.07
CA ASP A 148 18.27 7.98 -5.37
C ASP A 148 19.17 9.22 -5.53
N LYS A 149 19.14 9.79 -6.74
CA LYS A 149 20.03 10.87 -7.17
C LYS A 149 19.95 12.11 -6.28
N ASP A 150 21.07 12.80 -6.17
CA ASP A 150 21.23 14.10 -5.54
C ASP A 150 20.92 14.10 -4.03
N SER A 151 20.77 12.91 -3.44
CA SER A 151 20.57 12.77 -2.00
C SER A 151 21.89 12.71 -1.26
N LYS A 152 21.96 13.39 -0.10
CA LYS A 152 23.16 13.52 0.75
C LYS A 152 22.90 12.93 2.12
N ILE A 153 23.80 12.04 2.54
CA ILE A 153 23.72 11.38 3.85
C ILE A 153 25.01 11.65 4.60
N SER A 154 24.93 12.15 5.83
CA SER A 154 26.09 12.61 6.56
C SER A 154 25.93 12.56 8.09
N GLY A 155 26.99 12.92 8.80
CA GLY A 155 26.96 13.22 10.23
C GLY A 155 26.64 12.05 11.12
N SER A 156 27.39 10.94 11.03
CA SER A 156 27.25 9.75 11.88
C SER A 156 25.85 9.12 11.80
N SER A 157 25.23 9.17 10.60
CA SER A 157 23.92 8.56 10.36
C SER A 157 24.03 7.06 10.13
N LYS A 158 23.04 6.27 10.56
CA LYS A 158 22.98 4.81 10.43
C LYS A 158 21.74 4.43 9.64
N ILE A 159 21.92 3.78 8.50
CA ILE A 159 20.84 3.38 7.60
C ILE A 159 20.81 1.87 7.50
N SER A 160 19.73 1.27 7.97
CA SER A 160 19.51 -0.19 7.96
C SER A 160 18.40 -0.56 6.98
N GLY A 161 18.72 -1.43 6.04
CA GLY A 161 17.76 -1.92 5.06
C GLY A 161 16.79 -3.00 5.61
N PRO A 162 15.70 -3.27 4.91
CA PRO A 162 15.34 -2.61 3.65
C PRO A 162 14.92 -1.15 3.87
N CYS A 163 15.53 -0.24 3.12
CA CYS A 163 15.27 1.20 3.21
C CYS A 163 15.44 1.86 1.83
N ILE A 164 14.52 2.75 1.47
CA ILE A 164 14.65 3.59 0.27
C ILE A 164 14.66 5.07 0.63
N ILE A 165 15.59 5.82 0.03
CA ILE A 165 15.69 7.27 0.15
C ILE A 165 15.53 7.85 -1.26
N GLY A 166 14.51 8.67 -1.45
CA GLY A 166 14.17 9.33 -2.70
C GLY A 166 15.21 10.37 -3.12
N LYS A 167 14.87 11.19 -4.13
CA LYS A 167 15.76 12.19 -4.74
C LYS A 167 15.89 13.45 -3.88
N ASN A 168 17.04 14.13 -4.00
CA ASN A 168 17.29 15.43 -3.37
C ASN A 168 17.06 15.44 -1.84
N CYS A 169 17.21 14.31 -1.16
CA CYS A 169 17.05 14.21 0.29
C CYS A 169 18.33 14.65 1.00
N ILE A 170 18.15 15.22 2.20
CA ILE A 170 19.25 15.54 3.14
C ILE A 170 19.01 14.73 4.41
N ILE A 171 19.89 13.78 4.68
CA ILE A 171 19.79 12.87 5.82
C ILE A 171 20.99 13.08 6.71
N GLY A 172 20.76 13.48 7.93
CA GLY A 172 21.81 13.77 8.92
C GLY A 172 21.89 15.24 9.32
N PRO A 173 22.60 15.53 10.41
CA PRO A 173 23.37 14.60 11.23
C PRO A 173 22.53 13.75 12.20
N ASN A 174 23.15 12.66 12.71
CA ASN A 174 22.61 11.82 13.78
C ASN A 174 21.21 11.23 13.45
N VAL A 175 21.05 10.68 12.25
CA VAL A 175 19.81 10.03 11.82
C VAL A 175 19.98 8.52 11.86
N ILE A 176 18.97 7.83 12.39
CA ILE A 176 18.85 6.37 12.33
C ILE A 176 17.63 6.05 11.46
N LEU A 177 17.83 5.35 10.35
CA LEU A 177 16.75 4.90 9.47
C LEU A 177 16.72 3.38 9.36
N GLY A 178 15.51 2.85 9.33
CA GLY A 178 15.26 1.46 9.04
C GLY A 178 15.29 0.51 10.24
N PRO A 179 14.91 -0.75 10.02
CA PRO A 179 14.46 -1.30 8.74
C PRO A 179 13.04 -0.85 8.32
N ASN A 180 12.65 -1.21 7.10
CA ASN A 180 11.32 -0.97 6.51
C ASN A 180 10.94 0.52 6.44
N VAL A 181 11.84 1.37 5.92
CA VAL A 181 11.62 2.80 5.82
C VAL A 181 11.64 3.27 4.37
N SER A 182 10.65 4.08 4.01
CA SER A 182 10.62 4.81 2.73
C SER A 182 10.63 6.32 2.99
N ILE A 183 11.59 7.02 2.38
CA ILE A 183 11.70 8.48 2.45
C ILE A 183 11.44 9.05 1.06
N GLY A 184 10.41 9.87 0.94
CA GLY A 184 10.03 10.58 -0.29
C GLY A 184 10.96 11.73 -0.64
N ASP A 185 10.92 12.10 -1.91
CA ASP A 185 11.79 13.12 -2.51
C ASP A 185 11.79 14.46 -1.75
N ASN A 186 12.91 15.18 -1.80
CA ASN A 186 13.14 16.50 -1.23
C ASN A 186 12.94 16.58 0.30
N SER A 187 12.99 15.47 1.00
CA SER A 187 12.83 15.45 2.46
C SER A 187 14.15 15.72 3.17
N LYS A 188 14.07 16.39 4.33
CA LYS A 188 15.22 16.67 5.19
C LYS A 188 14.98 16.09 6.56
N LEU A 189 15.87 15.19 6.99
CA LEU A 189 15.78 14.51 8.28
C LEU A 189 17.06 14.70 9.06
N MET A 190 16.94 15.18 10.29
CA MET A 190 18.04 15.43 11.20
C MET A 190 17.67 14.96 12.62
N ARG A 191 18.64 14.40 13.33
CA ARG A 191 18.53 14.06 14.75
C ARG A 191 17.33 13.13 15.10
N CYS A 192 16.89 12.28 14.20
CA CYS A 192 15.71 11.42 14.38
C CYS A 192 16.03 9.94 14.21
N ASP A 193 15.16 9.09 14.76
CA ASP A 193 15.21 7.63 14.62
C ASP A 193 13.86 7.14 14.07
N ILE A 194 13.87 6.64 12.82
CA ILE A 194 12.67 6.25 12.07
C ILE A 194 12.77 4.77 11.66
N GLN A 195 11.77 3.98 12.03
CA GLN A 195 11.69 2.55 11.67
C GLN A 195 10.26 2.17 11.29
N ASN A 196 10.13 1.17 10.41
CA ASN A 196 8.85 0.65 9.94
C ASN A 196 7.85 1.76 9.61
N SER A 197 8.27 2.75 8.81
CA SER A 197 7.52 3.99 8.59
C SER A 197 7.70 4.52 7.18
N ILE A 198 6.75 5.33 6.76
CA ILE A 198 6.78 6.02 5.46
C ILE A 198 6.82 7.52 5.73
N VAL A 199 7.82 8.19 5.21
CA VAL A 199 7.91 9.65 5.15
C VAL A 199 7.67 10.05 3.70
N MET A 200 6.57 10.75 3.44
CA MET A 200 6.25 11.19 2.08
C MET A 200 7.18 12.35 1.66
N LYS A 201 6.95 12.91 0.46
CA LYS A 201 7.82 13.96 -0.11
C LYS A 201 7.76 15.28 0.65
N ASN A 202 8.85 16.06 0.54
CA ASN A 202 8.98 17.42 1.08
C ASN A 202 8.81 17.50 2.62
N CYS A 203 9.10 16.43 3.35
CA CYS A 203 9.02 16.44 4.80
C CYS A 203 10.30 17.04 5.42
N TYR A 204 10.13 17.71 6.55
CA TYR A 204 11.22 18.25 7.36
C TYR A 204 11.10 17.74 8.79
N VAL A 205 12.10 17.00 9.24
CA VAL A 205 12.16 16.49 10.63
C VAL A 205 13.51 16.90 11.21
N ASP A 206 13.49 17.70 12.25
CA ASP A 206 14.67 18.08 13.01
C ASP A 206 14.37 18.05 14.50
N SER A 207 14.46 16.85 15.07
CA SER A 207 14.03 16.60 16.45
C SER A 207 14.60 15.28 16.95
N LYS A 208 14.98 15.21 18.22
CA LYS A 208 15.36 13.94 18.88
C LYS A 208 14.13 13.06 19.11
N ILE A 209 13.44 12.68 18.02
CA ILE A 209 12.21 11.89 18.06
C ILE A 209 12.45 10.48 17.53
N LYS A 210 11.71 9.52 18.10
CA LYS A 210 11.59 8.16 17.58
C LYS A 210 10.24 8.01 16.89
N ILE A 211 10.25 7.69 15.61
CA ILE A 211 9.06 7.48 14.78
C ILE A 211 8.98 6.00 14.42
N ARG A 212 7.88 5.37 14.76
CA ARG A 212 7.61 3.95 14.55
C ARG A 212 6.22 3.74 13.99
N ASN A 213 6.07 2.76 13.09
CA ASN A 213 4.77 2.35 12.54
C ASN A 213 3.91 3.54 12.09
N SER A 214 4.54 4.50 11.38
CA SER A 214 3.93 5.79 11.10
C SER A 214 4.00 6.16 9.62
N ILE A 215 3.05 6.97 9.19
CA ILE A 215 3.04 7.60 7.87
C ILE A 215 3.05 9.11 8.07
N LEU A 216 4.14 9.78 7.66
CA LEU A 216 4.20 11.23 7.59
C LEU A 216 3.73 11.67 6.21
N ALA A 217 2.62 12.39 6.16
CA ALA A 217 2.09 12.94 4.92
C ALA A 217 3.04 13.97 4.29
N SER A 218 2.88 14.22 3.01
CA SER A 218 3.72 15.18 2.28
C SER A 218 3.66 16.58 2.90
N ASN A 219 4.80 17.28 2.91
CA ASN A 219 4.98 18.62 3.47
C ASN A 219 4.86 18.70 5.02
N SER A 220 4.92 17.56 5.71
CA SER A 220 4.95 17.55 7.18
C SER A 220 6.23 18.18 7.71
N LYS A 221 6.10 18.93 8.80
CA LYS A 221 7.22 19.52 9.51
C LYS A 221 7.16 19.17 10.99
N ILE A 222 8.27 18.65 11.53
CA ILE A 222 8.48 18.34 12.94
C ILE A 222 9.76 19.00 13.38
N THR A 223 9.68 19.94 14.30
CA THR A 223 10.84 20.64 14.88
C THR A 223 10.70 20.74 16.40
N ILE A 224 11.83 20.84 17.09
CA ILE A 224 11.88 21.22 18.50
C ILE A 224 12.39 22.65 18.58
N ASP A 225 11.75 23.47 19.37
CA ASP A 225 12.33 24.71 19.87
C ASP A 225 13.18 24.37 21.11
N GLU A 226 14.51 24.48 20.98
CA GLU A 226 15.45 24.13 22.04
C GLU A 226 15.40 25.11 23.21
N GLU A 227 14.84 26.33 23.03
CA GLU A 227 14.74 27.34 24.09
C GLU A 227 13.51 27.13 24.99
N ASN A 228 12.40 26.61 24.44
CA ASN A 228 11.14 26.48 25.16
C ASN A 228 10.67 25.05 25.39
N ASP A 229 11.43 24.05 24.97
CA ASP A 229 11.02 22.61 24.95
C ASP A 229 9.69 22.36 24.21
N GLU A 230 9.28 23.33 23.37
CA GLU A 230 8.08 23.23 22.55
C GLU A 230 8.34 22.41 21.28
N LYS A 231 7.40 21.53 20.97
CA LYS A 231 7.40 20.74 19.71
C LYS A 231 6.41 21.37 18.73
N ILE A 232 6.92 21.88 17.61
CA ILE A 232 6.08 22.38 16.54
C ILE A 232 5.86 21.26 15.53
N LEU A 233 4.60 20.86 15.38
CA LEU A 233 4.17 19.81 14.48
C LEU A 233 3.26 20.42 13.42
N LEU A 234 3.74 20.54 12.17
CA LEU A 234 2.93 20.83 10.99
C LEU A 234 2.75 19.53 10.22
N LEU A 235 1.54 19.00 10.30
CA LEU A 235 1.22 17.67 9.80
C LEU A 235 0.31 17.79 8.59
N GLY A 236 0.52 16.91 7.62
CA GLY A 236 -0.35 16.81 6.46
C GLY A 236 -1.71 16.19 6.82
N GLU A 237 -2.65 16.30 5.90
CA GLU A 237 -3.98 15.71 6.02
C GLU A 237 -3.90 14.20 6.31
N GLY A 238 -4.72 13.74 7.25
CA GLY A 238 -4.79 12.32 7.64
C GLY A 238 -3.70 11.83 8.59
N THR A 239 -2.83 12.72 9.13
CA THR A 239 -1.83 12.34 10.12
C THR A 239 -2.47 12.10 11.49
N LYS A 240 -2.23 10.91 12.07
CA LYS A 240 -2.58 10.56 13.46
C LYS A 240 -1.31 10.54 14.29
N ILE A 241 -1.33 11.19 15.47
CA ILE A 241 -0.26 11.15 16.45
C ILE A 241 -0.79 10.62 17.78
N GLU A 242 -0.09 9.66 18.35
CA GLU A 242 -0.29 9.17 19.71
C GLU A 242 1.01 9.40 20.49
N PHE A 243 0.92 10.05 21.65
CA PHE A 243 2.04 10.36 22.54
C PHE A 243 2.08 9.40 23.72
#